data_0433666ddf68b5c4bb32439101b72c8f
#
_entry.id   0433666ddf68b5c4bb32439101b72c8f
#
_cell.length_a   1.000
_cell.length_b   1.000
_cell.length_c   1.000
_cell.angle_alpha   90.00
_cell.angle_beta   90.00
_cell.angle_gamma   90.00
#
_symmetry.space_group_name_H-M   'P 1'
#
loop_
_entity.id
_entity.type
_entity.pdbx_description
1 polymer ?
#
loop_
_entity_poly.entity_id
_entity_poly.type
_entity_poly.pdbx_seq_one_letter_code
_entity_poly.pdbx_strand_id
1 'polypeptide(L)'
;NLVYVSDMDTYEVIYLNRRARREYGVSDMAEVQGKKCYEVLQNSLKPCHICNNTELCEGEFLEQKLYDPLLKRAMIVTNSMIVEDGHRYRFEMAVNEASEKQTVGIVRNYETLEAQVNEAIRMALQAPSPDGSIDIILEYLGKTLEGERTYVFERNEEGADDNTYEWVARGIRPEKENLQNVPPEVCAEWYRKFDQSRNIMIEDLEDIREEDPLQYKNLKRQGIRSLVVVPLYNEGRKPIGFYGVDNPPVKSIGYASNMLQIMGHFIVSSIKRRNLLRQLKKMSFSDPLTGFGNRFAMNDFVEKLHSGESIGVVYCDITGLKRVNDSEGHEAGDKLIVHACECLAKSFYGCGLFRIGGDELLVLCREMDEATLLERVEMLKQLLAEVKVIMAVGAAWEK
;
A
#
# COMPACT_ATOMS: atom_id res chain seq x y z
N ASN A 1 35.21 -3.87 12.71
CA ASN A 1 35.97 -4.94 13.37
C ASN A 1 37.32 -4.39 13.77
N LEU A 2 37.86 -4.84 14.91
CA LEU A 2 39.27 -4.66 15.26
C LEU A 2 40.03 -5.79 14.56
N VAL A 3 41.15 -5.47 13.92
CA VAL A 3 41.97 -6.45 13.24
C VAL A 3 43.43 -6.22 13.64
N TYR A 4 44.07 -7.27 14.06
CA TYR A 4 45.50 -7.24 14.35
C TYR A 4 46.20 -8.55 13.99
N VAL A 5 47.53 -8.43 13.80
CA VAL A 5 48.42 -9.54 13.51
C VAL A 5 49.56 -9.50 14.50
N SER A 6 49.91 -10.62 15.06
CA SER A 6 51.06 -10.79 15.93
C SER A 6 51.91 -12.02 15.54
N ASP A 7 53.18 -11.95 15.75
CA ASP A 7 54.08 -13.10 15.63
C ASP A 7 53.79 -14.10 16.76
N MET A 8 53.60 -15.38 16.40
CA MET A 8 53.21 -16.42 17.38
C MET A 8 54.34 -16.89 18.29
N ASP A 9 55.57 -16.73 17.85
CA ASP A 9 56.76 -17.19 18.60
C ASP A 9 57.31 -16.09 19.51
N THR A 10 57.32 -14.85 19.02
CA THR A 10 57.83 -13.69 19.78
C THR A 10 56.72 -12.88 20.44
N TYR A 11 55.44 -13.06 20.07
CA TYR A 11 54.28 -12.27 20.49
C TYR A 11 54.32 -10.81 20.02
N GLU A 12 55.23 -10.42 19.15
CA GLU A 12 55.32 -9.04 18.65
C GLU A 12 54.12 -8.64 17.82
N VAL A 13 53.64 -7.42 18.02
CA VAL A 13 52.57 -6.84 17.19
C VAL A 13 53.14 -6.45 15.84
N ILE A 14 52.66 -7.12 14.79
CA ILE A 14 53.06 -6.86 13.40
C ILE A 14 52.15 -5.82 12.75
N TYR A 15 50.84 -5.89 13.04
CA TYR A 15 49.84 -5.00 12.41
C TYR A 15 48.67 -4.72 13.33
N LEU A 16 48.19 -3.47 13.29
CA LEU A 16 46.89 -3.04 13.83
C LEU A 16 46.14 -2.22 12.76
N ASN A 17 44.88 -2.58 12.46
CA ASN A 17 44.10 -1.74 11.58
C ASN A 17 43.76 -0.38 12.22
N ARG A 18 43.29 0.59 11.42
CA ARG A 18 42.99 1.95 11.89
C ARG A 18 42.03 1.97 13.08
N ARG A 19 41.05 1.06 13.10
CA ARG A 19 40.07 0.98 14.17
C ARG A 19 40.69 0.43 15.47
N ALA A 20 41.47 -0.63 15.38
CA ALA A 20 42.18 -1.17 16.52
C ALA A 20 43.14 -0.13 17.11
N ARG A 21 43.94 0.54 16.28
CA ARG A 21 44.83 1.63 16.74
C ARG A 21 44.07 2.67 17.53
N ARG A 22 42.96 3.18 16.99
CA ARG A 22 42.13 4.21 17.64
C ARG A 22 41.59 3.74 18.99
N GLU A 23 41.08 2.51 19.07
CA GLU A 23 40.45 2.00 20.30
C GLU A 23 41.47 1.65 21.39
N TYR A 24 42.65 1.16 21.01
CA TYR A 24 43.74 0.90 21.93
C TYR A 24 44.67 2.09 22.18
N GLY A 25 44.35 3.28 21.66
CA GLY A 25 45.09 4.52 21.90
C GLY A 25 46.46 4.58 21.21
N VAL A 26 46.64 3.86 20.10
CA VAL A 26 47.91 3.81 19.32
C VAL A 26 47.80 4.80 18.16
N SER A 27 48.63 5.85 18.14
CA SER A 27 48.58 6.85 17.09
C SER A 27 49.25 6.35 15.79
N ASP A 28 50.39 5.69 15.91
CA ASP A 28 51.16 5.13 14.81
C ASP A 28 51.64 3.73 15.09
N MET A 29 51.86 2.90 14.05
CA MET A 29 52.45 1.56 14.19
C MET A 29 53.85 1.56 14.77
N ALA A 30 54.62 2.62 14.60
CA ALA A 30 55.95 2.79 15.20
C ALA A 30 55.91 2.74 16.74
N GLU A 31 54.80 3.16 17.37
CA GLU A 31 54.63 3.14 18.83
C GLU A 31 54.56 1.72 19.42
N VAL A 32 54.17 0.74 18.59
CA VAL A 32 54.01 -0.66 19.03
C VAL A 32 55.06 -1.59 18.43
N GLN A 33 55.95 -1.08 17.63
CA GLN A 33 57.06 -1.87 17.06
C GLN A 33 57.91 -2.49 18.17
N GLY A 34 58.09 -3.81 18.12
CA GLY A 34 58.80 -4.58 19.11
C GLY A 34 58.04 -4.84 20.42
N LYS A 35 56.85 -4.24 20.61
CA LYS A 35 55.99 -4.52 21.77
C LYS A 35 55.19 -5.80 21.56
N LYS A 36 54.90 -6.45 22.67
CA LYS A 36 54.17 -7.72 22.67
C LYS A 36 52.66 -7.49 22.63
N CYS A 37 51.91 -8.38 22.01
CA CYS A 37 50.45 -8.27 21.89
C CYS A 37 49.77 -8.18 23.26
N TYR A 38 50.23 -8.92 24.25
CA TYR A 38 49.70 -8.89 25.60
C TYR A 38 50.00 -7.56 26.34
N GLU A 39 51.09 -6.86 26.00
CA GLU A 39 51.38 -5.51 26.52
C GLU A 39 50.40 -4.47 25.92
N VAL A 40 50.24 -4.50 24.59
CA VAL A 40 49.45 -3.50 23.84
C VAL A 40 47.97 -3.70 24.02
N LEU A 41 47.50 -4.95 23.96
CA LEU A 41 46.06 -5.26 23.87
C LEU A 41 45.46 -5.69 25.21
N GLN A 42 46.29 -6.12 26.20
CA GLN A 42 45.82 -6.63 27.49
C GLN A 42 46.41 -5.88 28.69
N ASN A 43 47.31 -4.94 28.44
CA ASN A 43 48.09 -4.25 29.49
C ASN A 43 48.70 -5.23 30.49
N SER A 44 49.31 -6.31 30.01
CA SER A 44 49.91 -7.40 30.79
C SER A 44 51.40 -7.46 30.56
N LEU A 45 52.18 -7.87 31.59
CA LEU A 45 53.62 -8.08 31.51
C LEU A 45 53.99 -9.50 31.10
N LYS A 46 53.00 -10.37 30.89
CA LYS A 46 53.22 -11.79 30.49
C LYS A 46 52.11 -12.23 29.54
N PRO A 47 52.31 -13.29 28.74
CA PRO A 47 51.29 -13.82 27.86
C PRO A 47 49.98 -14.06 28.60
N CYS A 48 48.86 -13.71 27.94
CA CYS A 48 47.53 -13.80 28.53
C CYS A 48 47.14 -15.28 28.74
N HIS A 49 46.43 -15.55 29.82
CA HIS A 49 45.99 -16.93 30.17
C HIS A 49 44.94 -17.50 29.18
N ILE A 50 44.38 -16.66 28.36
CA ILE A 50 43.40 -17.00 27.29
C ILE A 50 44.09 -17.16 25.94
N CYS A 51 45.42 -17.14 25.88
CA CYS A 51 46.15 -17.30 24.63
C CYS A 51 46.04 -18.74 24.10
N ASN A 52 45.51 -18.85 22.88
CA ASN A 52 45.27 -20.13 22.22
C ASN A 52 46.21 -20.38 21.02
N ASN A 53 47.44 -19.77 21.04
CA ASN A 53 48.43 -19.96 19.97
C ASN A 53 48.74 -21.43 19.69
N THR A 54 48.69 -22.30 20.71
CA THR A 54 48.95 -23.74 20.56
C THR A 54 47.83 -24.53 19.92
N GLU A 55 46.64 -23.92 19.80
CA GLU A 55 45.46 -24.57 19.25
C GLU A 55 45.17 -24.13 17.79
N LEU A 56 45.87 -23.07 17.31
CA LEU A 56 45.67 -22.54 15.99
C LEU A 56 46.36 -23.39 14.91
N CYS A 57 45.62 -23.72 13.87
CA CYS A 57 46.08 -24.39 12.67
C CYS A 57 46.00 -23.46 11.46
N GLU A 58 46.89 -23.67 10.47
CA GLU A 58 46.86 -22.90 9.22
C GLU A 58 45.59 -23.17 8.42
N GLY A 59 44.91 -22.10 8.02
CA GLY A 59 43.65 -22.17 7.22
C GLY A 59 42.39 -22.48 8.04
N GLU A 60 42.52 -22.73 9.35
CA GLU A 60 41.38 -22.91 10.26
C GLU A 60 41.07 -21.64 11.02
N PHE A 61 39.80 -21.41 11.31
CA PHE A 61 39.35 -20.29 12.12
C PHE A 61 38.80 -20.80 13.45
N LEU A 62 39.34 -20.27 14.54
CA LEU A 62 38.87 -20.55 15.90
C LEU A 62 38.17 -19.34 16.48
N GLU A 63 36.91 -19.47 16.87
CA GLU A 63 36.14 -18.42 17.53
C GLU A 63 36.10 -18.62 19.03
N GLN A 64 36.34 -17.55 19.78
CA GLN A 64 36.22 -17.55 21.24
C GLN A 64 35.58 -16.24 21.74
N LYS A 65 34.89 -16.34 22.88
CA LYS A 65 34.38 -15.17 23.61
C LYS A 65 35.32 -14.83 24.74
N LEU A 66 35.70 -13.58 24.81
CA LEU A 66 36.57 -13.09 25.88
C LEU A 66 36.14 -11.69 26.32
N TYR A 67 36.56 -11.34 27.54
CA TYR A 67 36.41 -9.98 28.04
C TYR A 67 37.71 -9.21 27.81
N ASP A 68 37.64 -8.08 27.09
CA ASP A 68 38.77 -7.20 26.86
C ASP A 68 38.90 -6.24 28.04
N PRO A 69 39.99 -6.30 28.82
CA PRO A 69 40.14 -5.50 30.04
C PRO A 69 40.42 -4.02 29.77
N LEU A 70 41.02 -3.67 28.62
CA LEU A 70 41.30 -2.29 28.23
C LEU A 70 40.05 -1.63 27.68
N LEU A 71 39.31 -2.32 26.83
CA LEU A 71 38.07 -1.82 26.24
C LEU A 71 36.85 -2.01 27.15
N LYS A 72 37.01 -2.75 28.27
CA LYS A 72 35.97 -3.03 29.29
C LYS A 72 34.69 -3.59 28.71
N ARG A 73 34.79 -4.51 27.76
CA ARG A 73 33.63 -5.12 27.09
C ARG A 73 33.88 -6.55 26.63
N ALA A 74 32.78 -7.30 26.46
CA ALA A 74 32.85 -8.64 25.90
C ALA A 74 33.06 -8.57 24.38
N MET A 75 33.98 -9.35 23.88
CA MET A 75 34.37 -9.45 22.48
C MET A 75 34.19 -10.87 21.98
N ILE A 76 33.78 -11.02 20.74
CA ILE A 76 33.87 -12.27 19.97
C ILE A 76 35.08 -12.11 19.07
N VAL A 77 36.02 -13.07 19.21
CA VAL A 77 37.30 -13.01 18.58
C VAL A 77 37.48 -14.23 17.69
N THR A 78 37.75 -14.00 16.43
CA THR A 78 38.04 -15.04 15.44
C THR A 78 39.54 -15.02 15.16
N ASN A 79 40.21 -16.14 15.39
CA ASN A 79 41.64 -16.31 15.23
C ASN A 79 41.96 -17.29 14.12
N SER A 80 43.06 -17.06 13.41
CA SER A 80 43.65 -18.02 12.46
C SER A 80 45.16 -17.90 12.45
N MET A 81 45.85 -18.97 12.05
CA MET A 81 47.28 -18.96 11.82
C MET A 81 47.58 -18.73 10.35
N ILE A 82 48.53 -17.86 10.05
CA ILE A 82 49.11 -17.62 8.73
C ILE A 82 50.57 -17.98 8.79
N VAL A 83 51.09 -18.71 7.81
CA VAL A 83 52.49 -19.02 7.67
C VAL A 83 53.05 -18.30 6.45
N GLU A 84 54.08 -17.46 6.65
CA GLU A 84 54.78 -16.74 5.59
C GLU A 84 56.30 -16.79 5.83
N ASP A 85 57.04 -17.23 4.83
CA ASP A 85 58.51 -17.40 4.89
C ASP A 85 59.01 -18.23 6.10
N GLY A 86 58.24 -19.22 6.54
CA GLY A 86 58.54 -20.07 7.68
C GLY A 86 58.22 -19.45 9.05
N HIS A 87 57.75 -18.23 9.10
CA HIS A 87 57.25 -17.56 10.29
C HIS A 87 55.75 -17.77 10.48
N ARG A 88 55.31 -17.93 11.73
CA ARG A 88 53.92 -18.14 12.11
C ARG A 88 53.32 -16.85 12.67
N TYR A 89 52.26 -16.39 12.02
CA TYR A 89 51.55 -15.20 12.46
C TYR A 89 50.13 -15.55 12.90
N ARG A 90 49.70 -14.97 14.00
CA ARG A 90 48.30 -14.98 14.43
C ARG A 90 47.59 -13.80 13.82
N PHE A 91 46.60 -14.10 12.98
CA PHE A 91 45.61 -13.13 12.54
C PHE A 91 44.43 -13.17 13.51
N GLU A 92 44.00 -12.02 13.97
CA GLU A 92 42.86 -11.91 14.88
C GLU A 92 41.91 -10.81 14.45
N MET A 93 40.63 -11.16 14.39
CA MET A 93 39.52 -10.24 14.14
C MET A 93 38.58 -10.25 15.36
N ALA A 94 38.39 -9.08 15.99
CA ALA A 94 37.55 -8.95 17.16
C ALA A 94 36.35 -8.03 16.89
N VAL A 95 35.15 -8.44 17.35
CA VAL A 95 33.89 -7.67 17.30
C VAL A 95 33.32 -7.54 18.70
N ASN A 96 32.62 -6.43 18.97
CA ASN A 96 31.92 -6.29 20.23
C ASN A 96 30.68 -7.23 20.23
N GLU A 97 30.57 -8.09 21.25
CA GLU A 97 29.44 -9.04 21.37
C GLU A 97 28.07 -8.33 21.35
N ALA A 98 27.96 -7.17 21.97
CA ALA A 98 26.72 -6.37 21.95
C ALA A 98 26.38 -5.87 20.55
N SER A 99 27.37 -5.45 19.74
CA SER A 99 27.18 -5.04 18.36
C SER A 99 26.79 -6.19 17.44
N GLU A 100 27.32 -7.37 17.69
CA GLU A 100 26.96 -8.57 16.91
C GLU A 100 25.53 -8.99 17.20
N LYS A 101 25.12 -9.06 18.46
CA LYS A 101 23.73 -9.36 18.83
C LYS A 101 22.76 -8.36 18.24
N GLN A 102 23.12 -7.09 18.19
CA GLN A 102 22.29 -6.06 17.56
C GLN A 102 22.21 -6.25 16.05
N THR A 103 23.32 -6.58 15.38
CA THR A 103 23.34 -6.83 13.93
C THR A 103 22.55 -8.09 13.58
N VAL A 104 22.70 -9.19 14.31
CA VAL A 104 21.90 -10.41 14.13
C VAL A 104 20.42 -10.14 14.37
N GLY A 105 20.07 -9.36 15.38
CA GLY A 105 18.69 -8.94 15.64
C GLY A 105 18.09 -8.12 14.48
N ILE A 106 18.86 -7.18 13.92
CA ILE A 106 18.45 -6.39 12.75
C ILE A 106 18.22 -7.29 11.53
N VAL A 107 19.16 -8.16 11.19
CA VAL A 107 19.05 -9.10 10.06
C VAL A 107 17.82 -9.99 10.25
N ARG A 108 17.62 -10.58 11.43
CA ARG A 108 16.46 -11.43 11.72
C ARG A 108 15.14 -10.68 11.61
N ASN A 109 15.09 -9.41 12.01
CA ASN A 109 13.89 -8.57 11.83
C ASN A 109 13.61 -8.29 10.36
N TYR A 110 14.63 -8.05 9.52
CA TYR A 110 14.46 -7.87 8.08
C TYR A 110 14.00 -9.15 7.39
N GLU A 111 14.57 -10.31 7.70
CA GLU A 111 14.12 -11.60 7.17
C GLU A 111 12.66 -11.89 7.54
N THR A 112 12.27 -11.57 8.77
CA THR A 112 10.87 -11.73 9.21
C THR A 112 9.94 -10.79 8.46
N LEU A 113 10.32 -9.52 8.28
CA LEU A 113 9.55 -8.52 7.55
C LEU A 113 9.37 -8.93 6.08
N GLU A 114 10.47 -9.37 5.42
CA GLU A 114 10.43 -9.83 4.04
C GLU A 114 9.50 -11.05 3.87
N ALA A 115 9.60 -12.03 4.75
CA ALA A 115 8.73 -13.21 4.71
C ALA A 115 7.24 -12.85 4.87
N GLN A 116 6.93 -11.93 5.78
CA GLN A 116 5.55 -11.49 6.01
C GLN A 116 5.00 -10.65 4.85
N VAL A 117 5.80 -9.77 4.26
CA VAL A 117 5.42 -9.01 3.06
C VAL A 117 5.17 -9.95 1.88
N ASN A 118 6.06 -10.91 1.64
CA ASN A 118 5.91 -11.89 0.57
C ASN A 118 4.66 -12.75 0.74
N GLU A 119 4.34 -13.16 1.96
CA GLU A 119 3.13 -13.93 2.27
C GLU A 119 1.87 -13.10 2.01
N ALA A 120 1.81 -11.86 2.47
CA ALA A 120 0.70 -10.95 2.22
C ALA A 120 0.45 -10.75 0.72
N ILE A 121 1.52 -10.49 -0.05
CA ILE A 121 1.43 -10.31 -1.51
C ILE A 121 0.96 -11.60 -2.18
N ARG A 122 1.49 -12.76 -1.78
CA ARG A 122 1.08 -14.05 -2.32
C ARG A 122 -0.41 -14.32 -2.12
N MET A 123 -0.94 -14.04 -0.94
CA MET A 123 -2.37 -14.16 -0.64
C MET A 123 -3.20 -13.19 -1.49
N ALA A 124 -2.80 -11.94 -1.58
CA ALA A 124 -3.50 -10.91 -2.33
C ALA A 124 -3.53 -11.18 -3.84
N LEU A 125 -2.47 -11.77 -4.41
CA LEU A 125 -2.41 -12.14 -5.82
C LEU A 125 -3.38 -13.27 -6.21
N GLN A 126 -3.86 -14.06 -5.23
CA GLN A 126 -4.88 -15.09 -5.44
C GLN A 126 -6.31 -14.55 -5.44
N ALA A 127 -6.51 -13.29 -5.07
CA ALA A 127 -7.82 -12.68 -5.05
C ALA A 127 -8.40 -12.54 -6.47
N PRO A 128 -9.71 -12.79 -6.66
CA PRO A 128 -10.36 -12.73 -7.97
C PRO A 128 -10.50 -11.29 -8.51
N SER A 129 -10.33 -10.29 -7.65
CA SER A 129 -10.47 -8.87 -8.02
C SER A 129 -9.43 -8.00 -7.33
N PRO A 130 -9.12 -6.81 -7.89
CA PRO A 130 -8.25 -5.84 -7.23
C PRO A 130 -8.79 -5.35 -5.88
N ASP A 131 -10.10 -5.21 -5.74
CA ASP A 131 -10.76 -4.85 -4.49
C ASP A 131 -10.49 -5.94 -3.43
N GLY A 132 -10.72 -7.22 -3.75
CA GLY A 132 -10.40 -8.35 -2.86
C GLY A 132 -8.92 -8.46 -2.51
N SER A 133 -8.00 -8.05 -3.42
CA SER A 133 -6.56 -7.98 -3.11
C SER A 133 -6.26 -6.98 -2.00
N ILE A 134 -6.92 -5.81 -2.03
CA ILE A 134 -6.76 -4.77 -0.99
C ILE A 134 -7.33 -5.24 0.33
N ASP A 135 -8.53 -5.83 0.34
CA ASP A 135 -9.18 -6.36 1.54
C ASP A 135 -8.30 -7.40 2.25
N ILE A 136 -7.74 -8.36 1.48
CA ILE A 136 -6.83 -9.39 2.02
C ILE A 136 -5.58 -8.75 2.66
N ILE A 137 -5.00 -7.74 2.02
CA ILE A 137 -3.85 -7.04 2.58
C ILE A 137 -4.20 -6.31 3.87
N LEU A 138 -5.31 -5.60 3.91
CA LEU A 138 -5.73 -4.89 5.11
C LEU A 138 -5.99 -5.85 6.27
N GLU A 139 -6.67 -6.98 6.02
CA GLU A 139 -6.88 -8.02 7.02
C GLU A 139 -5.55 -8.61 7.52
N TYR A 140 -4.63 -8.94 6.60
CA TYR A 140 -3.32 -9.48 6.94
C TYR A 140 -2.51 -8.49 7.80
N LEU A 141 -2.46 -7.21 7.40
CA LEU A 141 -1.78 -6.17 8.13
C LEU A 141 -2.39 -5.96 9.52
N GLY A 142 -3.71 -5.87 9.62
CA GLY A 142 -4.39 -5.70 10.87
C GLY A 142 -4.07 -6.81 11.87
N LYS A 143 -4.09 -8.08 11.43
CA LYS A 143 -3.75 -9.23 12.25
C LYS A 143 -2.27 -9.29 12.64
N THR A 144 -1.38 -9.06 11.66
CA THR A 144 0.08 -9.13 11.87
C THR A 144 0.60 -8.02 12.77
N LEU A 145 0.03 -6.82 12.64
CA LEU A 145 0.41 -5.65 13.43
C LEU A 145 -0.37 -5.54 14.75
N GLU A 146 -1.24 -6.50 15.05
CA GLU A 146 -2.12 -6.51 16.23
C GLU A 146 -2.94 -5.20 16.34
N GLY A 147 -3.33 -4.64 15.18
CA GLY A 147 -4.10 -3.39 15.11
C GLY A 147 -5.60 -3.63 15.28
N GLU A 148 -6.32 -2.60 15.63
CA GLU A 148 -7.80 -2.64 15.78
C GLU A 148 -8.51 -2.37 14.44
N ARG A 149 -7.94 -1.51 13.58
CA ARG A 149 -8.43 -1.22 12.23
C ARG A 149 -7.26 -1.02 11.29
N THR A 150 -7.46 -1.39 10.02
CA THR A 150 -6.64 -0.97 8.89
C THR A 150 -7.56 -0.45 7.80
N TYR A 151 -7.11 0.58 7.09
CA TYR A 151 -7.96 1.31 6.16
C TYR A 151 -7.18 1.93 5.03
N VAL A 152 -7.89 2.23 3.92
CA VAL A 152 -7.39 3.04 2.81
C VAL A 152 -8.30 4.23 2.61
N PHE A 153 -7.71 5.41 2.57
CA PHE A 153 -8.35 6.65 2.15
C PHE A 153 -7.85 7.04 0.76
N GLU A 154 -8.77 7.35 -0.12
CA GLU A 154 -8.47 7.88 -1.45
C GLU A 154 -8.94 9.33 -1.55
N ARG A 155 -8.09 10.19 -2.09
CA ARG A 155 -8.41 11.60 -2.29
C ARG A 155 -9.20 11.78 -3.57
N ASN A 156 -10.38 12.42 -3.48
CA ASN A 156 -11.21 12.72 -4.61
C ASN A 156 -10.77 14.01 -5.34
N GLU A 157 -11.42 14.35 -6.44
CA GLU A 157 -11.09 15.52 -7.27
C GLU A 157 -11.31 16.85 -6.55
N GLU A 158 -12.20 16.89 -5.56
CA GLU A 158 -12.51 18.07 -4.75
C GLU A 158 -11.49 18.25 -3.59
N GLY A 159 -10.57 17.29 -3.42
CA GLY A 159 -9.55 17.29 -2.38
C GLY A 159 -10.03 16.74 -1.04
N ALA A 160 -11.25 16.25 -0.95
CA ALA A 160 -11.73 15.50 0.21
C ALA A 160 -11.24 14.05 0.18
N ASP A 161 -11.24 13.40 1.33
CA ASP A 161 -10.75 12.04 1.49
C ASP A 161 -11.89 11.07 1.81
N ASP A 162 -11.99 9.95 1.09
CA ASP A 162 -12.98 8.90 1.28
C ASP A 162 -12.33 7.63 1.83
N ASN A 163 -12.82 7.08 2.93
CA ASN A 163 -12.43 5.76 3.41
C ASN A 163 -13.01 4.70 2.47
N THR A 164 -12.19 4.23 1.52
CA THR A 164 -12.64 3.31 0.45
C THR A 164 -12.57 1.84 0.85
N TYR A 165 -11.63 1.48 1.74
CA TYR A 165 -11.47 0.13 2.28
C TYR A 165 -11.19 0.17 3.77
N GLU A 166 -11.78 -0.76 4.51
CA GLU A 166 -11.56 -0.89 5.95
C GLU A 166 -11.68 -2.36 6.38
N TRP A 167 -10.71 -2.81 7.16
CA TRP A 167 -10.82 -4.02 7.95
C TRP A 167 -10.84 -3.64 9.43
N VAL A 168 -11.64 -4.37 10.22
CA VAL A 168 -11.76 -4.16 11.66
C VAL A 168 -11.57 -5.48 12.43
N ALA A 169 -10.89 -5.41 13.57
CA ALA A 169 -10.75 -6.54 14.48
C ALA A 169 -12.10 -6.88 15.14
N ARG A 170 -12.21 -8.10 15.65
CA ARG A 170 -13.44 -8.57 16.31
C ARG A 170 -13.81 -7.66 17.50
N GLY A 171 -15.01 -7.13 17.49
CA GLY A 171 -15.54 -6.26 18.54
C GLY A 171 -15.24 -4.77 18.38
N ILE A 172 -14.51 -4.39 17.33
CA ILE A 172 -14.24 -3.01 16.97
C ILE A 172 -15.34 -2.49 16.03
N ARG A 173 -15.78 -1.25 16.25
CA ARG A 173 -16.81 -0.62 15.41
C ARG A 173 -16.19 -0.13 14.11
N PRO A 174 -16.78 -0.45 12.93
CA PRO A 174 -16.39 0.12 11.66
C PRO A 174 -16.67 1.63 11.62
N GLU A 175 -15.80 2.38 10.96
CA GLU A 175 -15.96 3.83 10.74
C GLU A 175 -16.03 4.21 9.25
N LYS A 176 -15.90 3.25 8.34
CA LYS A 176 -15.89 3.49 6.89
C LYS A 176 -17.03 4.39 6.42
N GLU A 177 -18.26 4.08 6.80
CA GLU A 177 -19.46 4.85 6.37
C GLU A 177 -19.51 6.26 7.00
N ASN A 178 -18.85 6.46 8.14
CA ASN A 178 -18.79 7.74 8.84
C ASN A 178 -17.65 8.64 8.33
N LEU A 179 -16.72 8.09 7.55
CA LEU A 179 -15.51 8.74 7.05
C LEU A 179 -15.52 8.84 5.53
N GLN A 180 -16.66 9.31 5.00
CA GLN A 180 -16.84 9.65 3.58
C GLN A 180 -16.80 11.16 3.43
N ASN A 181 -16.23 11.65 2.34
CA ASN A 181 -16.09 13.07 2.01
C ASN A 181 -15.50 13.89 3.16
N VAL A 182 -14.43 13.37 3.77
CA VAL A 182 -13.73 14.03 4.87
C VAL A 182 -13.10 15.33 4.35
N PRO A 183 -13.45 16.50 4.92
CA PRO A 183 -12.99 17.77 4.41
C PRO A 183 -11.46 17.90 4.39
N PRO A 184 -10.88 18.57 3.38
CA PRO A 184 -9.43 18.71 3.23
C PRO A 184 -8.72 19.27 4.47
N GLU A 185 -9.41 20.13 5.24
CA GLU A 185 -8.86 20.79 6.42
C GLU A 185 -8.52 19.78 7.53
N VAL A 186 -9.26 18.67 7.61
CA VAL A 186 -9.06 17.64 8.64
C VAL A 186 -7.71 16.94 8.45
N CYS A 187 -7.31 16.67 7.22
CA CYS A 187 -6.07 15.96 6.91
C CYS A 187 -4.94 16.88 6.39
N ALA A 188 -5.12 18.21 6.43
CA ALA A 188 -4.18 19.18 5.85
C ALA A 188 -2.75 19.03 6.39
N GLU A 189 -2.60 18.86 7.73
CA GLU A 189 -1.30 18.66 8.37
C GLU A 189 -0.63 17.35 7.93
N TRP A 190 -1.41 16.29 7.73
CA TRP A 190 -0.90 15.02 7.26
C TRP A 190 -0.37 15.13 5.83
N TYR A 191 -1.14 15.77 4.92
CA TYR A 191 -0.69 15.96 3.54
C TYR A 191 0.56 16.83 3.46
N ARG A 192 0.71 17.83 4.33
CA ARG A 192 1.94 18.63 4.41
C ARG A 192 3.15 17.78 4.81
N LYS A 193 2.98 16.80 5.71
CA LYS A 193 4.04 15.82 6.06
C LYS A 193 4.29 14.84 4.92
N PHE A 194 3.23 14.39 4.23
CA PHE A 194 3.33 13.49 3.07
C PHE A 194 4.10 14.14 1.92
N ASP A 195 3.90 15.42 1.63
CA ASP A 195 4.67 16.17 0.62
C ASP A 195 6.18 16.22 0.94
N GLN A 196 6.53 16.03 2.22
CA GLN A 196 7.92 15.86 2.68
C GLN A 196 8.37 14.40 2.74
N SER A 197 7.60 13.47 2.19
CA SER A 197 7.84 12.02 2.26
C SER A 197 7.93 11.47 3.70
N ARG A 198 7.17 12.06 4.62
CA ARG A 198 7.13 11.66 6.04
C ARG A 198 5.84 10.88 6.33
N ASN A 199 5.99 9.78 7.05
CA ASN A 199 4.87 9.02 7.61
C ASN A 199 4.32 9.72 8.87
N ILE A 200 3.07 9.42 9.21
CA ILE A 200 2.48 9.82 10.49
C ILE A 200 2.63 8.64 11.45
N MET A 201 3.24 8.89 12.58
CA MET A 201 3.38 7.93 13.66
C MET A 201 2.99 8.65 14.96
N ILE A 202 1.94 8.15 15.62
CA ILE A 202 1.44 8.69 16.88
C ILE A 202 1.49 7.53 17.88
N GLU A 203 2.36 7.63 18.87
CA GLU A 203 2.52 6.64 19.94
C GLU A 203 1.48 6.85 21.04
N ASP A 204 1.20 8.11 21.36
CA ASP A 204 0.12 8.53 22.25
C ASP A 204 -0.67 9.67 21.59
N LEU A 205 -1.98 9.50 21.48
CA LEU A 205 -2.85 10.51 20.88
C LEU A 205 -2.79 11.86 21.63
N GLU A 206 -2.52 11.85 22.94
CA GLU A 206 -2.44 13.08 23.72
C GLU A 206 -1.29 14.00 23.26
N ASP A 207 -0.25 13.48 22.63
CA ASP A 207 0.89 14.26 22.13
C ASP A 207 0.49 15.27 21.05
N ILE A 208 -0.54 14.98 20.24
CA ILE A 208 -0.98 15.88 19.16
C ILE A 208 -2.09 16.85 19.60
N ARG A 209 -2.51 16.83 20.86
CA ARG A 209 -3.67 17.57 21.35
C ARG A 209 -3.56 19.09 21.11
N GLU A 210 -2.37 19.66 21.31
CA GLU A 210 -2.11 21.08 21.12
C GLU A 210 -1.63 21.41 19.70
N GLU A 211 -0.93 20.46 19.04
CA GLU A 211 -0.39 20.65 17.70
C GLU A 211 -1.47 20.58 16.61
N ASP A 212 -2.41 19.62 16.72
CA ASP A 212 -3.50 19.42 15.77
C ASP A 212 -4.82 19.10 16.52
N PRO A 213 -5.48 20.12 17.12
CA PRO A 213 -6.69 19.91 17.90
C PRO A 213 -7.86 19.33 17.09
N LEU A 214 -7.92 19.63 15.78
CA LEU A 214 -8.97 19.14 14.89
C LEU A 214 -8.83 17.63 14.69
N GLN A 215 -7.63 17.18 14.34
CA GLN A 215 -7.34 15.77 14.15
C GLN A 215 -7.40 15.00 15.49
N TYR A 216 -6.89 15.56 16.57
CA TYR A 216 -7.04 14.99 17.91
C TYR A 216 -8.49 14.67 18.23
N LYS A 217 -9.41 15.63 18.03
CA LYS A 217 -10.83 15.46 18.30
C LYS A 217 -11.44 14.36 17.41
N ASN A 218 -11.07 14.32 16.15
CA ASN A 218 -11.54 13.33 15.19
C ASN A 218 -11.08 11.91 15.55
N LEU A 219 -9.80 11.73 15.87
CA LEU A 219 -9.23 10.44 16.24
C LEU A 219 -9.75 9.95 17.60
N LYS A 220 -9.87 10.85 18.58
CA LYS A 220 -10.40 10.53 19.90
C LYS A 220 -11.85 10.04 19.87
N ARG A 221 -12.69 10.63 19.00
CA ARG A 221 -14.08 10.19 18.76
C ARG A 221 -14.13 8.73 18.29
N GLN A 222 -13.14 8.30 17.52
CA GLN A 222 -13.04 6.96 16.97
C GLN A 222 -12.39 5.96 17.94
N GLY A 223 -11.98 6.38 19.14
CA GLY A 223 -11.30 5.54 20.13
C GLY A 223 -9.84 5.24 19.81
N ILE A 224 -9.22 6.03 18.94
CA ILE A 224 -7.81 5.87 18.58
C ILE A 224 -6.92 6.39 19.72
N ARG A 225 -5.89 5.64 20.06
CA ARG A 225 -4.88 5.95 21.08
C ARG A 225 -3.50 6.10 20.46
N SER A 226 -3.20 5.24 19.48
CA SER A 226 -1.98 5.25 18.69
C SER A 226 -2.30 4.93 17.24
N LEU A 227 -1.47 5.36 16.30
CA LEU A 227 -1.66 5.02 14.89
C LEU A 227 -0.37 5.13 14.08
N VAL A 228 -0.38 4.44 12.95
CA VAL A 228 0.61 4.61 11.89
C VAL A 228 -0.12 4.82 10.58
N VAL A 229 0.20 5.92 9.88
CA VAL A 229 -0.35 6.22 8.57
C VAL A 229 0.77 6.51 7.59
N VAL A 230 0.67 5.95 6.41
CA VAL A 230 1.62 6.16 5.32
C VAL A 230 0.90 6.67 4.07
N PRO A 231 1.50 7.59 3.31
CA PRO A 231 0.91 8.10 2.09
C PRO A 231 0.94 7.08 0.96
N LEU A 232 -0.05 7.18 0.09
CA LEU A 232 -0.12 6.49 -1.20
C LEU A 232 0.26 7.48 -2.30
N TYR A 233 1.34 7.22 -3.04
CA TYR A 233 1.84 8.10 -4.06
C TYR A 233 1.54 7.59 -5.47
N ASN A 234 1.18 8.50 -6.38
CA ASN A 234 1.18 8.20 -7.81
C ASN A 234 2.60 8.21 -8.40
N GLU A 235 2.72 7.94 -9.71
CA GLU A 235 3.99 7.94 -10.44
C GLU A 235 4.74 9.29 -10.38
N GLY A 236 4.01 10.40 -10.26
CA GLY A 236 4.55 11.75 -10.11
C GLY A 236 4.92 12.12 -8.67
N ARG A 237 4.95 11.16 -7.74
CA ARG A 237 5.18 11.35 -6.30
C ARG A 237 4.19 12.32 -5.61
N LYS A 238 3.01 12.51 -6.18
CA LYS A 238 1.94 13.26 -5.54
C LYS A 238 1.11 12.30 -4.68
N PRO A 239 0.80 12.65 -3.42
CA PRO A 239 -0.06 11.82 -2.59
C PRO A 239 -1.48 11.80 -3.17
N ILE A 240 -2.02 10.59 -3.39
CA ILE A 240 -3.37 10.32 -3.91
C ILE A 240 -4.31 9.80 -2.83
N GLY A 241 -3.82 9.71 -1.63
CA GLY A 241 -4.49 9.19 -0.46
C GLY A 241 -3.49 8.70 0.56
N PHE A 242 -3.97 7.96 1.53
CA PHE A 242 -3.15 7.34 2.58
C PHE A 242 -3.80 6.06 3.09
N TYR A 243 -3.03 5.27 3.80
CA TYR A 243 -3.57 4.11 4.50
C TYR A 243 -2.83 3.88 5.81
N GLY A 244 -3.43 3.13 6.72
CA GLY A 244 -2.85 3.03 8.04
C GLY A 244 -3.40 1.90 8.89
N VAL A 245 -2.90 1.86 10.12
CA VAL A 245 -3.32 0.97 11.18
C VAL A 245 -3.57 1.76 12.46
N ASP A 246 -4.72 1.53 13.08
CA ASP A 246 -5.11 2.10 14.36
C ASP A 246 -4.77 1.15 15.51
N ASN A 247 -4.32 1.74 16.61
CA ASN A 247 -4.03 1.08 17.87
C ASN A 247 -3.08 -0.13 17.78
N PRO A 248 -2.01 -0.10 16.93
CA PRO A 248 -0.98 -1.11 17.04
C PRO A 248 -0.24 -0.98 18.38
N PRO A 249 0.35 -2.06 18.93
CA PRO A 249 1.17 -1.96 20.13
C PRO A 249 2.31 -0.94 19.92
N VAL A 250 2.52 -0.03 20.88
CA VAL A 250 3.50 1.07 20.78
C VAL A 250 4.90 0.57 20.40
N LYS A 251 5.34 -0.57 20.98
CA LYS A 251 6.63 -1.22 20.66
C LYS A 251 6.77 -1.61 19.18
N SER A 252 5.66 -1.74 18.45
CA SER A 252 5.61 -2.20 17.06
C SER A 252 5.43 -1.05 16.05
N ILE A 253 5.29 0.20 16.48
CA ILE A 253 5.00 1.36 15.59
C ILE A 253 6.06 1.53 14.50
N GLY A 254 7.35 1.45 14.83
CA GLY A 254 8.42 1.53 13.83
C GLY A 254 8.39 0.37 12.84
N TYR A 255 8.09 -0.84 13.31
CA TYR A 255 7.92 -2.02 12.45
C TYR A 255 6.69 -1.88 11.55
N ALA A 256 5.56 -1.42 12.09
CA ALA A 256 4.34 -1.15 11.35
C ALA A 256 4.58 -0.13 10.24
N SER A 257 5.29 0.97 10.54
CA SER A 257 5.64 2.00 9.55
C SER A 257 6.42 1.42 8.36
N ASN A 258 7.43 0.59 8.62
CA ASN A 258 8.23 -0.05 7.58
C ASN A 258 7.38 -1.02 6.73
N MET A 259 6.59 -1.86 7.37
CA MET A 259 5.72 -2.82 6.69
C MET A 259 4.68 -2.13 5.82
N LEU A 260 4.00 -1.12 6.35
CA LEU A 260 3.05 -0.30 5.61
C LEU A 260 3.75 0.38 4.41
N GLN A 261 4.93 0.97 4.59
CA GLN A 261 5.63 1.65 3.51
C GLN A 261 5.94 0.73 2.31
N ILE A 262 6.34 -0.52 2.57
CA ILE A 262 6.60 -1.51 1.53
C ILE A 262 5.29 -1.93 0.84
N MET A 263 4.25 -2.22 1.61
CA MET A 263 2.95 -2.70 1.09
C MET A 263 2.18 -1.61 0.34
N GLY A 264 2.46 -0.32 0.59
CA GLY A 264 1.82 0.81 -0.08
C GLY A 264 1.93 0.76 -1.59
N HIS A 265 3.06 0.32 -2.12
CA HIS A 265 3.24 0.16 -3.57
C HIS A 265 2.28 -0.87 -4.17
N PHE A 266 2.03 -1.96 -3.46
CA PHE A 266 1.07 -2.97 -3.90
C PHE A 266 -0.38 -2.45 -3.86
N ILE A 267 -0.74 -1.72 -2.81
CA ILE A 267 -2.08 -1.09 -2.69
C ILE A 267 -2.29 -0.11 -3.84
N VAL A 268 -1.34 0.78 -4.12
CA VAL A 268 -1.41 1.73 -5.26
C VAL A 268 -1.58 1.00 -6.58
N SER A 269 -0.81 -0.09 -6.81
CA SER A 269 -0.92 -0.91 -8.02
C SER A 269 -2.32 -1.55 -8.14
N SER A 270 -2.88 -2.04 -7.05
CA SER A 270 -4.22 -2.64 -7.01
C SER A 270 -5.31 -1.60 -7.27
N ILE A 271 -5.21 -0.39 -6.68
CA ILE A 271 -6.10 0.75 -6.95
C ILE A 271 -6.05 1.14 -8.43
N LYS A 272 -4.85 1.26 -9.00
CA LYS A 272 -4.66 1.59 -10.43
C LYS A 272 -5.30 0.52 -11.32
N ARG A 273 -5.07 -0.76 -11.03
CA ARG A 273 -5.69 -1.88 -11.76
C ARG A 273 -7.21 -1.85 -11.67
N ARG A 274 -7.77 -1.61 -10.48
CA ARG A 274 -9.22 -1.44 -10.27
C ARG A 274 -9.79 -0.30 -11.13
N ASN A 275 -9.15 0.86 -11.12
CA ASN A 275 -9.60 2.03 -11.86
C ASN A 275 -9.54 1.81 -13.37
N LEU A 276 -8.47 1.18 -13.87
CA LEU A 276 -8.37 0.79 -15.28
C LEU A 276 -9.45 -0.20 -15.69
N LEU A 277 -9.74 -1.21 -14.89
CA LEU A 277 -10.83 -2.17 -15.15
C LEU A 277 -12.20 -1.48 -15.17
N ARG A 278 -12.44 -0.53 -14.23
CA ARG A 278 -13.68 0.28 -14.21
C ARG A 278 -13.80 1.14 -15.46
N GLN A 279 -12.71 1.77 -15.91
CA GLN A 279 -12.69 2.56 -17.15
C GLN A 279 -12.93 1.67 -18.38
N LEU A 280 -12.23 0.55 -18.50
CA LEU A 280 -12.43 -0.41 -19.58
C LEU A 280 -13.87 -0.93 -19.63
N LYS A 281 -14.45 -1.26 -18.47
CA LYS A 281 -15.84 -1.66 -18.36
C LYS A 281 -16.77 -0.54 -18.82
N LYS A 282 -16.55 0.70 -18.36
CA LYS A 282 -17.33 1.86 -18.80
C LYS A 282 -17.26 2.06 -20.31
N MET A 283 -16.05 2.04 -20.89
CA MET A 283 -15.86 2.17 -22.35
C MET A 283 -16.50 1.01 -23.14
N SER A 284 -16.43 -0.21 -22.59
CA SER A 284 -16.97 -1.40 -23.26
C SER A 284 -18.49 -1.54 -23.14
N PHE A 285 -19.11 -0.95 -22.13
CA PHE A 285 -20.52 -1.12 -21.80
C PHE A 285 -21.38 0.15 -21.95
N SER A 286 -20.79 1.31 -22.24
CA SER A 286 -21.53 2.56 -22.42
C SER A 286 -21.41 3.09 -23.85
N ASP A 287 -22.47 3.74 -24.33
CA ASP A 287 -22.44 4.57 -25.54
C ASP A 287 -21.79 5.92 -25.23
N PRO A 288 -20.74 6.34 -25.97
CA PRO A 288 -19.97 7.54 -25.62
C PRO A 288 -20.75 8.86 -25.82
N LEU A 289 -21.79 8.89 -26.70
CA LEU A 289 -22.56 10.09 -26.96
C LEU A 289 -23.64 10.31 -25.89
N THR A 290 -24.33 9.25 -25.50
CA THR A 290 -25.52 9.35 -24.64
C THR A 290 -25.28 8.99 -23.19
N GLY A 291 -24.19 8.25 -22.90
CA GLY A 291 -23.92 7.67 -21.59
C GLY A 291 -24.80 6.47 -21.24
N PHE A 292 -25.75 6.10 -22.08
CA PHE A 292 -26.60 4.91 -21.93
C PHE A 292 -25.74 3.64 -22.09
N GLY A 293 -26.25 2.49 -21.64
CA GLY A 293 -25.66 1.20 -21.96
C GLY A 293 -25.62 1.00 -23.48
N ASN A 294 -24.55 0.40 -23.98
CA ASN A 294 -24.50 -0.02 -25.38
C ASN A 294 -25.08 -1.43 -25.58
N ARG A 295 -24.96 -2.01 -26.76
CA ARG A 295 -25.45 -3.35 -27.07
C ARG A 295 -24.87 -4.44 -26.20
N PHE A 296 -23.58 -4.31 -25.76
CA PHE A 296 -22.95 -5.26 -24.84
C PHE A 296 -23.57 -5.16 -23.45
N ALA A 297 -23.83 -3.95 -22.94
CA ALA A 297 -24.50 -3.73 -21.66
C ALA A 297 -25.94 -4.28 -21.68
N MET A 298 -26.65 -4.13 -22.78
CA MET A 298 -27.99 -4.69 -22.96
C MET A 298 -27.95 -6.23 -22.87
N ASN A 299 -27.02 -6.88 -23.58
CA ASN A 299 -26.89 -8.34 -23.54
C ASN A 299 -26.56 -8.83 -22.12
N ASP A 300 -25.62 -8.19 -21.43
CA ASP A 300 -25.25 -8.51 -20.03
C ASP A 300 -26.46 -8.32 -19.07
N PHE A 301 -27.30 -7.30 -19.33
CA PHE A 301 -28.52 -7.08 -18.56
C PHE A 301 -29.50 -8.23 -18.76
N VAL A 302 -29.74 -8.64 -20.02
CA VAL A 302 -30.65 -9.72 -20.39
C VAL A 302 -30.18 -11.08 -19.82
N GLU A 303 -28.89 -11.37 -19.87
CA GLU A 303 -28.32 -12.61 -19.32
C GLU A 303 -28.51 -12.72 -17.78
N LYS A 304 -28.70 -11.60 -17.09
CA LYS A 304 -28.93 -11.54 -15.63
C LYS A 304 -30.39 -11.55 -15.23
N LEU A 305 -31.32 -11.68 -16.19
CA LEU A 305 -32.73 -11.86 -15.89
C LEU A 305 -32.98 -13.26 -15.36
N HIS A 306 -33.83 -13.36 -14.35
CA HIS A 306 -34.20 -14.65 -13.78
C HIS A 306 -35.58 -15.08 -14.31
N SER A 307 -35.76 -16.39 -14.43
CA SER A 307 -37.06 -16.95 -14.82
C SER A 307 -38.12 -16.60 -13.79
N GLY A 308 -39.25 -15.99 -14.27
CA GLY A 308 -40.37 -15.56 -13.45
C GLY A 308 -40.33 -14.09 -13.00
N GLU A 309 -39.32 -13.33 -13.39
CA GLU A 309 -39.38 -11.87 -13.25
C GLU A 309 -40.25 -11.23 -14.32
N SER A 310 -41.08 -10.24 -13.94
CA SER A 310 -41.77 -9.42 -14.93
C SER A 310 -40.80 -8.46 -15.61
N ILE A 311 -40.95 -8.34 -16.93
CA ILE A 311 -40.11 -7.45 -17.74
C ILE A 311 -40.96 -6.55 -18.61
N GLY A 312 -40.76 -5.23 -18.52
CA GLY A 312 -41.28 -4.25 -19.48
C GLY A 312 -40.16 -3.89 -20.47
N VAL A 313 -40.49 -3.89 -21.74
CA VAL A 313 -39.57 -3.53 -22.83
C VAL A 313 -40.17 -2.35 -23.60
N VAL A 314 -39.35 -1.28 -23.77
CA VAL A 314 -39.74 -0.16 -24.64
C VAL A 314 -38.66 0.00 -25.71
N TYR A 315 -39.05 -0.19 -26.96
CA TYR A 315 -38.20 0.00 -28.12
C TYR A 315 -38.52 1.33 -28.79
N CYS A 316 -37.48 2.10 -29.07
CA CYS A 316 -37.61 3.44 -29.62
C CYS A 316 -36.67 3.64 -30.81
N ASP A 317 -37.19 4.32 -31.85
CA ASP A 317 -36.46 4.68 -33.06
C ASP A 317 -36.63 6.17 -33.34
N ILE A 318 -35.53 6.91 -33.45
CA ILE A 318 -35.52 8.36 -33.64
C ILE A 318 -35.81 8.67 -35.11
N THR A 319 -36.99 9.16 -35.40
CA THR A 319 -37.44 9.42 -36.76
C THR A 319 -36.81 10.69 -37.34
N GLY A 320 -36.22 10.56 -38.52
CA GLY A 320 -35.70 11.69 -39.29
C GLY A 320 -34.26 12.10 -38.93
N LEU A 321 -33.51 11.33 -38.13
CA LEU A 321 -32.12 11.58 -37.80
C LEU A 321 -31.23 11.79 -39.02
N LYS A 322 -31.39 10.94 -40.06
CA LYS A 322 -30.65 11.09 -41.32
C LYS A 322 -30.92 12.44 -42.00
N ARG A 323 -32.15 12.89 -42.02
CA ARG A 323 -32.52 14.18 -42.63
C ARG A 323 -31.88 15.35 -41.89
N VAL A 324 -31.87 15.30 -40.56
CA VAL A 324 -31.20 16.31 -39.72
C VAL A 324 -29.69 16.32 -39.97
N ASN A 325 -29.06 15.15 -40.02
CA ASN A 325 -27.64 15.03 -40.35
C ASN A 325 -27.31 15.61 -41.73
N ASP A 326 -28.12 15.32 -42.73
CA ASP A 326 -27.91 15.76 -44.11
C ASP A 326 -28.13 17.27 -44.28
N SER A 327 -29.06 17.90 -43.51
CA SER A 327 -29.42 19.32 -43.63
C SER A 327 -28.65 20.24 -42.65
N GLU A 328 -28.30 19.76 -41.43
CA GLU A 328 -27.77 20.59 -40.34
C GLU A 328 -26.45 20.06 -39.79
N GLY A 329 -25.98 18.92 -40.30
CA GLY A 329 -24.71 18.28 -39.91
C GLY A 329 -24.86 17.33 -38.73
N HIS A 330 -23.78 16.53 -38.50
CA HIS A 330 -23.77 15.48 -37.46
C HIS A 330 -23.95 16.01 -36.05
N GLU A 331 -23.45 17.22 -35.74
CA GLU A 331 -23.62 17.82 -34.40
C GLU A 331 -25.09 18.08 -34.05
N ALA A 332 -25.93 18.42 -35.06
CA ALA A 332 -27.34 18.62 -34.85
C ALA A 332 -28.07 17.27 -34.63
N GLY A 333 -27.65 16.23 -35.34
CA GLY A 333 -28.13 14.87 -35.11
C GLY A 333 -27.74 14.32 -33.74
N ASP A 334 -26.52 14.57 -33.29
CA ASP A 334 -26.07 14.18 -31.97
C ASP A 334 -26.89 14.85 -30.87
N LYS A 335 -27.19 16.15 -31.00
CA LYS A 335 -28.08 16.85 -30.06
C LYS A 335 -29.50 16.26 -30.06
N LEU A 336 -30.04 15.88 -31.23
CA LEU A 336 -31.34 15.24 -31.32
C LEU A 336 -31.36 13.91 -30.55
N ILE A 337 -30.33 13.09 -30.69
CA ILE A 337 -30.16 11.83 -29.94
C ILE A 337 -30.09 12.10 -28.44
N VAL A 338 -29.28 13.06 -28.02
CA VAL A 338 -29.10 13.41 -26.59
C VAL A 338 -30.42 13.87 -25.97
N HIS A 339 -31.21 14.74 -26.66
CA HIS A 339 -32.53 15.17 -26.19
C HIS A 339 -33.52 14.01 -26.06
N ALA A 340 -33.50 13.07 -27.01
CA ALA A 340 -34.34 11.86 -26.92
C ALA A 340 -33.94 11.02 -25.68
N CYS A 341 -32.65 10.85 -25.43
CA CYS A 341 -32.15 10.14 -24.27
C CYS A 341 -32.49 10.83 -22.96
N GLU A 342 -32.45 12.17 -22.89
CA GLU A 342 -32.85 12.92 -21.68
C GLU A 342 -34.36 12.70 -21.37
N CYS A 343 -35.22 12.65 -22.38
CA CYS A 343 -36.61 12.32 -22.18
C CYS A 343 -36.82 10.90 -21.67
N LEU A 344 -36.10 9.93 -22.24
CA LEU A 344 -36.10 8.54 -21.76
C LEU A 344 -35.61 8.41 -20.32
N ALA A 345 -34.50 9.07 -19.96
CA ALA A 345 -33.94 9.03 -18.62
C ALA A 345 -34.90 9.58 -17.56
N LYS A 346 -35.65 10.66 -17.90
CA LYS A 346 -36.69 11.25 -17.03
C LYS A 346 -37.90 10.33 -16.88
N SER A 347 -38.35 9.72 -17.96
CA SER A 347 -39.55 8.87 -17.96
C SER A 347 -39.28 7.49 -17.33
N PHE A 348 -38.10 6.92 -17.56
CA PHE A 348 -37.75 5.56 -17.15
C PHE A 348 -36.61 5.53 -16.14
N TYR A 349 -36.60 6.46 -15.20
CA TYR A 349 -35.59 6.44 -14.14
C TYR A 349 -35.64 5.10 -13.37
N GLY A 350 -34.47 4.55 -13.07
CA GLY A 350 -34.31 3.25 -12.39
C GLY A 350 -34.44 2.03 -13.32
N CYS A 351 -34.69 2.21 -14.62
CA CYS A 351 -34.71 1.15 -15.63
C CYS A 351 -33.34 1.05 -16.34
N GLY A 352 -33.10 -0.06 -17.03
CA GLY A 352 -31.97 -0.21 -17.95
C GLY A 352 -32.23 0.62 -19.23
N LEU A 353 -31.35 1.55 -19.56
CA LEU A 353 -31.45 2.41 -20.74
C LEU A 353 -30.28 2.09 -21.68
N PHE A 354 -30.58 1.79 -22.93
CA PHE A 354 -29.57 1.32 -23.88
C PHE A 354 -29.72 2.01 -25.24
N ARG A 355 -28.56 2.31 -25.87
CA ARG A 355 -28.46 2.65 -27.29
C ARG A 355 -27.87 1.48 -28.04
N ILE A 356 -28.65 0.82 -28.88
CA ILE A 356 -28.30 -0.43 -29.55
C ILE A 356 -27.94 -0.26 -31.03
N GLY A 357 -28.26 0.91 -31.58
CA GLY A 357 -27.98 1.32 -32.96
C GLY A 357 -27.76 2.82 -33.05
N GLY A 358 -27.69 3.37 -34.27
CA GLY A 358 -27.50 4.80 -34.49
C GLY A 358 -28.62 5.65 -33.91
N ASP A 359 -29.86 5.31 -34.23
CA ASP A 359 -31.13 5.92 -33.84
C ASP A 359 -32.01 5.03 -32.96
N GLU A 360 -31.54 3.82 -32.64
CA GLU A 360 -32.27 2.81 -31.89
C GLU A 360 -31.95 2.85 -30.40
N LEU A 361 -33.00 3.06 -29.60
CA LEU A 361 -32.93 3.09 -28.14
C LEU A 361 -33.82 2.01 -27.53
N LEU A 362 -33.38 1.39 -26.47
CA LEU A 362 -34.09 0.32 -25.77
C LEU A 362 -34.16 0.61 -24.27
N VAL A 363 -35.31 0.39 -23.67
CA VAL A 363 -35.52 0.43 -22.23
C VAL A 363 -35.93 -0.95 -21.74
N LEU A 364 -35.31 -1.42 -20.68
CA LEU A 364 -35.65 -2.68 -20.00
C LEU A 364 -35.99 -2.38 -18.54
N CYS A 365 -37.25 -2.65 -18.15
CA CYS A 365 -37.75 -2.39 -16.81
C CYS A 365 -38.03 -3.74 -16.11
N ARG A 366 -37.22 -4.05 -15.09
CA ARG A 366 -37.41 -5.24 -14.26
C ARG A 366 -38.43 -4.96 -13.17
N GLU A 367 -39.22 -5.98 -12.83
CA GLU A 367 -40.20 -5.96 -11.72
C GLU A 367 -41.18 -4.77 -11.77
N MET A 368 -41.50 -4.31 -12.98
CA MET A 368 -42.49 -3.25 -13.23
C MET A 368 -43.82 -3.87 -13.69
N ASP A 369 -44.92 -3.37 -13.19
CA ASP A 369 -46.24 -3.77 -13.69
C ASP A 369 -46.59 -3.06 -15.02
N GLU A 370 -47.49 -3.67 -15.77
CA GLU A 370 -47.88 -3.21 -17.09
C GLU A 370 -48.50 -1.77 -17.07
N ALA A 371 -49.29 -1.45 -16.04
CA ALA A 371 -49.96 -0.15 -15.92
C ALA A 371 -48.91 0.97 -15.73
N THR A 372 -47.95 0.75 -14.85
CA THR A 372 -46.84 1.70 -14.64
C THR A 372 -45.98 1.84 -15.92
N LEU A 373 -45.71 0.75 -16.64
CA LEU A 373 -45.01 0.82 -17.93
C LEU A 373 -45.72 1.73 -18.92
N LEU A 374 -47.03 1.56 -19.09
CA LEU A 374 -47.83 2.35 -20.00
C LEU A 374 -47.91 3.83 -19.59
N GLU A 375 -48.04 4.13 -18.29
CA GLU A 375 -48.00 5.51 -17.78
C GLU A 375 -46.66 6.20 -18.12
N ARG A 376 -45.55 5.50 -17.97
CA ARG A 376 -44.25 6.03 -18.31
C ARG A 376 -44.06 6.23 -19.82
N VAL A 377 -44.64 5.38 -20.65
CA VAL A 377 -44.66 5.57 -22.10
C VAL A 377 -45.45 6.84 -22.48
N GLU A 378 -46.59 7.08 -21.84
CA GLU A 378 -47.35 8.33 -22.10
C GLU A 378 -46.61 9.58 -21.62
N MET A 379 -45.93 9.51 -20.48
CA MET A 379 -45.05 10.58 -20.00
C MET A 379 -43.91 10.84 -21.01
N LEU A 380 -43.30 9.79 -21.55
CA LEU A 380 -42.25 9.92 -22.58
C LEU A 380 -42.78 10.67 -23.81
N LYS A 381 -43.96 10.30 -24.31
CA LYS A 381 -44.58 10.96 -25.49
C LYS A 381 -44.82 12.46 -25.25
N GLN A 382 -45.23 12.83 -24.04
CA GLN A 382 -45.43 14.25 -23.66
C GLN A 382 -44.09 15.00 -23.66
N LEU A 383 -43.04 14.47 -23.02
CA LEU A 383 -41.72 15.08 -23.00
C LEU A 383 -41.10 15.22 -24.40
N LEU A 384 -41.27 14.20 -25.26
CA LEU A 384 -40.78 14.25 -26.64
C LEU A 384 -41.47 15.35 -27.44
N ALA A 385 -42.80 15.55 -27.24
CA ALA A 385 -43.56 16.62 -27.90
C ALA A 385 -43.09 18.02 -27.46
N GLU A 386 -42.74 18.20 -26.16
CA GLU A 386 -42.21 19.47 -25.63
C GLU A 386 -40.88 19.85 -26.28
N VAL A 387 -39.97 18.87 -26.48
CA VAL A 387 -38.65 19.12 -27.09
C VAL A 387 -38.65 18.96 -28.62
N LYS A 388 -39.84 18.70 -29.24
CA LYS A 388 -40.03 18.50 -30.68
C LYS A 388 -39.19 17.37 -31.29
N VAL A 389 -38.96 16.32 -30.53
CA VAL A 389 -38.29 15.09 -31.00
C VAL A 389 -39.39 14.12 -31.50
N ILE A 390 -39.26 13.65 -32.75
CA ILE A 390 -40.13 12.62 -33.29
C ILE A 390 -39.48 11.27 -33.13
N MET A 391 -40.19 10.35 -32.43
CA MET A 391 -39.67 9.01 -32.14
C MET A 391 -40.82 8.00 -32.25
N ALA A 392 -40.56 6.91 -32.96
CA ALA A 392 -41.46 5.76 -32.93
C ALA A 392 -41.21 4.99 -31.60
N VAL A 393 -42.27 4.68 -30.87
CA VAL A 393 -42.23 4.03 -29.58
C VAL A 393 -43.14 2.80 -29.58
N GLY A 394 -42.54 1.62 -29.35
CA GLY A 394 -43.24 0.35 -29.12
C GLY A 394 -42.98 -0.14 -27.70
N ALA A 395 -44.02 -0.63 -27.03
CA ALA A 395 -43.87 -1.22 -25.69
C ALA A 395 -44.49 -2.62 -25.63
N ALA A 396 -43.83 -3.48 -24.85
CA ALA A 396 -44.34 -4.82 -24.55
C ALA A 396 -44.07 -5.14 -23.07
N TRP A 397 -44.96 -5.93 -22.48
CA TRP A 397 -44.80 -6.39 -21.10
C TRP A 397 -45.08 -7.90 -21.03
N GLU A 398 -44.24 -8.59 -20.22
CA GLU A 398 -44.37 -10.03 -19.97
C GLU A 398 -44.05 -10.35 -18.52
N LYS A 399 -44.66 -11.44 -18.00
CA LYS A 399 -44.52 -11.89 -16.63
C LYS A 399 -43.73 -13.21 -16.57
#